data_fd72eac423efefc13eb905c223d806a8
#
_entry.id   fd72eac423efefc13eb905c223d806a8
#
_cell.length_a   1.000
_cell.length_b   1.000
_cell.length_c   1.000
_cell.angle_alpha   90.00
_cell.angle_beta   90.00
_cell.angle_gamma   90.00
#
_symmetry.space_group_name_H-M   'P 1'
#
loop_
_entity.id
_entity.type
_entity.pdbx_description
1 polymer ?
#
loop_
_entity_poly.entity_id
_entity_poly.type
_entity_poly.pdbx_seq_one_letter_code
_entity_poly.pdbx_strand_id
1 'polypeptide(L)'
;PAVAVTERTADEWGGRDVIAVTRRCDDVSVGAVGSTAHPLSVGTCRLPEARRFADAEAMFEALRAGQLDVAWTTTAAPDVPSEVVVLSDKTALIRAENLVPLYRRNELTESQVLALNEIAGVLDTGSLADMRRQVAEGVEPGLVAGQWLDEHPLGVGN
;
A
#
# COMPACT_ATOMS: atom_id res chain seq x y z
N PRO A 1 3.01 -1.93 3.85
CA PRO A 1 3.48 -0.55 3.92
C PRO A 1 4.50 -0.25 2.83
N ALA A 2 4.54 1.00 2.39
CA ALA A 2 5.47 1.52 1.41
C ALA A 2 5.79 2.99 1.70
N VAL A 3 6.83 3.49 1.08
CA VAL A 3 7.27 4.88 1.18
C VAL A 3 7.07 5.56 -0.17
N ALA A 4 6.52 6.77 -0.15
CA ALA A 4 6.34 7.60 -1.33
C ALA A 4 7.11 8.92 -1.20
N VAL A 5 7.58 9.42 -2.33
CA VAL A 5 8.25 10.72 -2.50
C VAL A 5 7.70 11.41 -3.74
N THR A 6 8.00 12.68 -3.98
CA THR A 6 7.69 13.31 -5.27
C THR A 6 8.62 12.79 -6.37
N GLU A 7 8.19 12.87 -7.65
CA GLU A 7 9.04 12.57 -8.81
C GLU A 7 10.35 13.35 -8.74
N ARG A 8 10.26 14.66 -8.44
CA ARG A 8 11.44 15.52 -8.27
C ARG A 8 12.39 14.99 -7.20
N THR A 9 11.87 14.62 -6.04
CA THR A 9 12.67 14.06 -4.94
C THR A 9 13.35 12.75 -5.36
N ALA A 10 12.62 11.87 -6.07
CA ALA A 10 13.18 10.63 -6.59
C ALA A 10 14.36 10.88 -7.54
N ASP A 11 14.23 11.84 -8.45
CA ASP A 11 15.29 12.23 -9.38
C ASP A 11 16.51 12.83 -8.66
N GLU A 12 16.27 13.74 -7.70
CA GLU A 12 17.33 14.36 -6.87
C GLU A 12 18.06 13.32 -5.99
N TRP A 13 17.34 12.28 -5.57
CA TRP A 13 17.91 11.20 -4.75
C TRP A 13 18.56 10.08 -5.56
N GLY A 14 18.46 10.15 -6.87
CA GLY A 14 19.15 9.26 -7.80
C GLY A 14 18.46 7.91 -8.00
N GLY A 15 17.14 7.84 -7.79
CA GLY A 15 16.37 6.64 -8.10
C GLY A 15 15.06 6.48 -7.35
N ARG A 16 14.31 5.47 -7.78
CA ARG A 16 12.96 5.13 -7.28
C ARG A 16 12.98 3.90 -6.38
N ASP A 17 14.07 3.70 -5.65
CA ASP A 17 14.21 2.59 -4.70
C ASP A 17 14.32 3.13 -3.27
N VAL A 18 13.75 2.41 -2.33
CA VAL A 18 13.70 2.79 -0.91
C VAL A 18 15.09 2.96 -0.28
N ILE A 19 16.14 2.40 -0.90
CA ILE A 19 17.54 2.62 -0.50
C ILE A 19 17.88 4.12 -0.52
N ALA A 20 17.26 4.92 -1.38
CA ALA A 20 17.49 6.36 -1.42
C ALA A 20 17.14 7.06 -0.10
N VAL A 21 16.11 6.56 0.60
CA VAL A 21 15.70 7.04 1.93
C VAL A 21 16.74 6.69 2.99
N THR A 22 17.34 5.49 2.94
CA THR A 22 18.29 5.04 3.97
C THR A 22 19.57 5.85 3.99
N ARG A 23 19.88 6.57 2.93
CA ARG A 23 21.04 7.47 2.85
C ARG A 23 20.80 8.84 3.50
N ARG A 24 19.56 9.11 3.96
CA ARG A 24 19.10 10.41 4.49
C ARG A 24 18.31 10.28 5.78
N CYS A 25 18.57 9.24 6.55
CA CYS A 25 17.77 8.83 7.73
C CYS A 25 17.33 9.97 8.65
N ASP A 26 18.28 10.84 9.00
CA ASP A 26 18.05 11.87 10.04
C ASP A 26 17.60 13.21 9.47
N ASP A 27 17.65 13.34 8.14
CA ASP A 27 17.45 14.62 7.44
C ASP A 27 16.12 14.69 6.67
N VAL A 28 15.22 13.72 6.87
CA VAL A 28 13.94 13.66 6.17
C VAL A 28 12.77 14.01 7.08
N SER A 29 11.85 14.81 6.56
CA SER A 29 10.55 15.04 7.15
C SER A 29 9.55 13.98 6.65
N VAL A 30 8.85 13.32 7.59
CA VAL A 30 8.00 12.17 7.31
C VAL A 30 6.54 12.49 7.58
N GLY A 31 5.64 12.04 6.69
CA GLY A 31 4.19 12.10 6.87
C GLY A 31 3.54 10.73 6.97
N ALA A 32 2.42 10.65 7.70
CA ALA A 32 1.58 9.46 7.77
C ALA A 32 0.12 9.82 8.04
N VAL A 33 -0.81 8.99 7.55
CA VAL A 33 -2.26 9.21 7.74
C VAL A 33 -2.72 8.67 9.08
N GLY A 34 -3.46 9.50 9.83
CA GLY A 34 -4.22 9.14 11.02
C GLY A 34 -3.44 8.40 12.09
N SER A 35 -4.09 7.45 12.73
CA SER A 35 -3.51 6.53 13.71
C SER A 35 -3.03 5.22 13.11
N THR A 36 -2.99 5.10 11.79
CA THR A 36 -2.54 3.88 11.10
C THR A 36 -1.11 3.57 11.52
N ALA A 37 -0.90 2.36 12.01
CA ALA A 37 0.42 1.87 12.33
C ALA A 37 1.27 1.83 11.05
N HIS A 38 2.48 2.32 11.14
CA HIS A 38 3.48 2.22 10.07
C HIS A 38 4.82 1.82 10.69
N PRO A 39 5.73 1.24 9.90
CA PRO A 39 7.08 0.96 10.39
C PRO A 39 7.76 2.24 10.86
N LEU A 40 8.63 2.12 11.84
CA LEU A 40 9.45 3.23 12.34
C LEU A 40 10.79 3.33 11.63
N SER A 41 11.08 2.37 10.75
CA SER A 41 12.37 2.27 10.09
C SER A 41 12.25 1.69 8.67
N VAL A 42 13.24 2.00 7.86
CA VAL A 42 13.52 1.39 6.57
C VAL A 42 14.87 0.70 6.68
N GLY A 43 14.88 -0.63 6.77
CA GLY A 43 16.07 -1.39 7.13
C GLY A 43 16.59 -0.98 8.51
N THR A 44 17.85 -0.60 8.60
CA THR A 44 18.50 -0.08 9.82
C THR A 44 18.28 1.42 10.04
N CYS A 45 17.71 2.12 9.05
CA CYS A 45 17.44 3.55 9.09
C CYS A 45 16.18 3.82 9.92
N ARG A 46 16.33 4.36 11.13
CA ARG A 46 15.18 4.82 11.92
C ARG A 46 14.76 6.20 11.42
N LEU A 47 13.56 6.30 10.90
CA LEU A 47 13.00 7.57 10.43
C LEU A 47 12.55 8.45 11.61
N PRO A 48 12.55 9.79 11.44
CA PRO A 48 11.95 10.71 12.39
C PRO A 48 10.46 10.42 12.62
N GLU A 49 9.91 10.95 13.70
CA GLU A 49 8.49 10.84 13.99
C GLU A 49 7.65 11.44 12.87
N ALA A 50 6.70 10.68 12.36
CA ALA A 50 5.87 11.12 11.26
C ALA A 50 4.83 12.17 11.71
N ARG A 51 4.75 13.29 10.99
CA ARG A 51 3.64 14.24 11.09
C ARG A 51 2.36 13.55 10.67
N ARG A 52 1.30 13.67 11.47
CA ARG A 52 0.01 13.03 11.24
C ARG A 52 -0.91 13.91 10.41
N PHE A 53 -1.57 13.30 9.45
CA PHE A 53 -2.57 13.93 8.58
C PHE A 53 -3.93 13.25 8.74
N ALA A 54 -5.00 13.98 8.48
CA ALA A 54 -6.36 13.45 8.58
C ALA A 54 -6.62 12.35 7.52
N ASP A 55 -6.10 12.55 6.33
CA ASP A 55 -6.29 11.69 5.16
C ASP A 55 -5.06 11.70 4.23
N ALA A 56 -5.10 10.87 3.19
CA ALA A 56 -4.02 10.75 2.23
C ALA A 56 -3.90 11.98 1.32
N GLU A 57 -5.01 12.64 0.99
CA GLU A 57 -5.03 13.82 0.15
C GLU A 57 -4.22 14.95 0.80
N ALA A 58 -4.54 15.31 2.06
CA ALA A 58 -3.81 16.33 2.80
C ALA A 58 -2.32 15.98 2.98
N MET A 59 -1.99 14.72 3.18
CA MET A 59 -0.62 14.26 3.28
C MET A 59 0.15 14.40 1.96
N PHE A 60 -0.45 13.99 0.84
CA PHE A 60 0.17 14.10 -0.47
C PHE A 60 0.26 15.56 -0.95
N GLU A 61 -0.69 16.42 -0.57
CA GLU A 61 -0.55 17.87 -0.80
C GLU A 61 0.66 18.45 -0.07
N ALA A 62 0.85 18.11 1.20
CA ALA A 62 2.02 18.54 1.97
C ALA A 62 3.34 18.02 1.37
N LEU A 63 3.34 16.78 0.84
CA LEU A 63 4.48 16.20 0.14
C LEU A 63 4.80 16.98 -1.16
N ARG A 64 3.79 17.27 -1.98
CA ARG A 64 3.94 18.06 -3.22
C ARG A 64 4.40 19.50 -2.95
N ALA A 65 3.92 20.08 -1.86
CA ALA A 65 4.32 21.43 -1.42
C ALA A 65 5.74 21.50 -0.82
N GLY A 66 6.45 20.36 -0.71
CA GLY A 66 7.79 20.30 -0.11
C GLY A 66 7.81 20.51 1.40
N GLN A 67 6.68 20.32 2.08
CA GLN A 67 6.57 20.35 3.55
C GLN A 67 6.94 18.97 4.16
N LEU A 68 7.01 17.96 3.34
CA LEU A 68 7.46 16.61 3.65
C LEU A 68 8.42 16.16 2.54
N ASP A 69 9.39 15.35 2.92
CA ASP A 69 10.28 14.65 2.00
C ASP A 69 9.74 13.25 1.66
N VAL A 70 9.09 12.61 2.63
CA VAL A 70 8.68 11.21 2.60
C VAL A 70 7.27 11.06 3.15
N ALA A 71 6.45 10.21 2.53
CA ALA A 71 5.12 9.85 3.02
C ALA A 71 4.98 8.34 3.17
N TRP A 72 4.47 7.89 4.33
CA TRP A 72 4.07 6.50 4.52
C TRP A 72 2.76 6.22 3.81
N THR A 73 2.75 5.20 2.96
CA THR A 73 1.58 4.73 2.22
C THR A 73 1.57 3.19 2.14
N THR A 74 0.83 2.64 1.20
CA THR A 74 0.84 1.21 0.89
C THR A 74 1.02 0.99 -0.62
N THR A 75 1.52 -0.17 -1.00
CA THR A 75 1.62 -0.56 -2.42
C THR A 75 0.26 -0.73 -3.10
N ALA A 76 -0.81 -0.83 -2.32
CA ALA A 76 -2.19 -0.92 -2.80
C ALA A 76 -3.01 0.35 -2.47
N ALA A 77 -2.35 1.53 -2.32
CA ALA A 77 -3.04 2.79 -2.13
C ALA A 77 -3.78 3.18 -3.42
N PRO A 78 -5.08 3.53 -3.35
CA PRO A 78 -5.89 3.80 -4.54
C PRO A 78 -5.69 5.20 -5.12
N ASP A 79 -5.17 6.11 -4.33
CA ASP A 79 -5.24 7.57 -4.51
C ASP A 79 -3.85 8.25 -4.52
N VAL A 80 -2.84 7.54 -5.02
CA VAL A 80 -1.50 8.12 -5.18
C VAL A 80 -1.49 9.08 -6.37
N PRO A 81 -1.19 10.39 -6.16
CA PRO A 81 -1.12 11.36 -7.26
C PRO A 81 -0.05 11.00 -8.29
N SER A 82 -0.23 11.42 -9.53
CA SER A 82 0.70 11.13 -10.64
C SER A 82 2.11 11.68 -10.44
N GLU A 83 2.24 12.77 -9.66
CA GLU A 83 3.53 13.40 -9.33
C GLU A 83 4.25 12.75 -8.14
N VAL A 84 3.64 11.71 -7.56
CA VAL A 84 4.16 10.98 -6.42
C VAL A 84 4.56 9.57 -6.83
N VAL A 85 5.74 9.17 -6.42
CA VAL A 85 6.32 7.85 -6.68
C VAL A 85 6.30 7.02 -5.41
N VAL A 86 5.66 5.87 -5.45
CA VAL A 86 5.85 4.83 -4.44
C VAL A 86 7.16 4.13 -4.74
N LEU A 87 8.11 4.22 -3.82
CA LEU A 87 9.44 3.66 -3.98
C LEU A 87 9.40 2.12 -3.98
N SER A 88 10.16 1.51 -4.88
CA SER A 88 10.34 0.06 -4.89
C SER A 88 11.21 -0.39 -3.72
N ASP A 89 10.92 -1.55 -3.17
CA ASP A 89 11.73 -2.20 -2.12
C ASP A 89 12.20 -3.57 -2.60
N LYS A 90 13.25 -3.59 -3.41
CA LYS A 90 13.82 -4.82 -3.98
C LYS A 90 14.63 -5.63 -2.98
N THR A 91 15.00 -5.02 -1.87
CA THR A 91 15.87 -5.60 -0.85
C THR A 91 15.14 -5.91 0.46
N ALA A 92 13.82 -5.77 0.47
CA ALA A 92 12.95 -6.05 1.64
C ALA A 92 13.39 -5.28 2.91
N LEU A 93 13.67 -3.99 2.75
CA LEU A 93 14.02 -3.10 3.87
C LEU A 93 12.81 -2.71 4.71
N ILE A 94 11.63 -2.76 4.11
CA ILE A 94 10.35 -2.55 4.80
C ILE A 94 9.67 -3.91 4.97
N ARG A 95 9.33 -4.25 6.21
CA ARG A 95 8.64 -5.51 6.47
C ARG A 95 7.29 -5.55 5.74
N ALA A 96 7.12 -6.52 4.88
CA ALA A 96 5.85 -6.75 4.18
C ALA A 96 4.75 -7.16 5.17
N GLU A 97 3.52 -6.76 4.84
CA GLU A 97 2.30 -7.18 5.51
C GLU A 97 1.41 -7.90 4.52
N ASN A 98 0.82 -9.02 4.91
CA ASN A 98 -0.11 -9.77 4.09
C ASN A 98 -1.55 -9.52 4.56
N LEU A 99 -2.47 -9.46 3.61
CA LEU A 99 -3.89 -9.56 3.90
C LEU A 99 -4.23 -11.03 4.17
N VAL A 100 -4.87 -11.28 5.29
CA VAL A 100 -5.31 -12.63 5.66
C VAL A 100 -6.79 -12.62 6.02
N PRO A 101 -7.59 -13.58 5.54
CA PRO A 101 -8.97 -13.73 5.95
C PRO A 101 -9.04 -14.17 7.41
N LEU A 102 -9.84 -13.47 8.22
CA LEU A 102 -10.09 -13.82 9.61
C LEU A 102 -11.54 -14.25 9.78
N TYR A 103 -11.77 -15.47 10.21
CA TYR A 103 -13.10 -16.03 10.45
C TYR A 103 -13.15 -16.88 11.73
N ARG A 104 -14.35 -17.05 12.30
CA ARG A 104 -14.54 -17.90 13.49
C ARG A 104 -14.40 -19.36 13.11
N ARG A 105 -13.83 -20.14 14.04
CA ARG A 105 -13.70 -21.59 13.87
C ARG A 105 -15.08 -22.22 13.64
N ASN A 106 -15.20 -23.09 12.65
CA ASN A 106 -16.41 -23.84 12.27
C ASN A 106 -17.56 -22.97 11.70
N GLU A 107 -17.32 -21.73 11.35
CA GLU A 107 -18.32 -20.86 10.68
C GLU A 107 -18.34 -21.04 9.16
N LEU A 108 -17.22 -21.44 8.57
CA LEU A 108 -17.10 -21.70 7.16
C LEU A 108 -17.08 -23.20 6.86
N THR A 109 -17.72 -23.57 5.76
CA THR A 109 -17.63 -24.91 5.20
C THR A 109 -16.24 -25.15 4.58
N GLU A 110 -15.88 -26.40 4.36
CA GLU A 110 -14.62 -26.75 3.70
C GLU A 110 -14.49 -26.11 2.30
N SER A 111 -15.59 -26.10 1.52
CA SER A 111 -15.61 -25.45 0.20
C SER A 111 -15.39 -23.94 0.26
N GLN A 112 -15.94 -23.28 1.27
CA GLN A 112 -15.69 -21.83 1.47
C GLN A 112 -14.24 -21.54 1.85
N VAL A 113 -13.62 -22.39 2.69
CA VAL A 113 -12.20 -22.26 3.03
C VAL A 113 -11.32 -22.50 1.81
N LEU A 114 -11.65 -23.48 0.98
CA LEU A 114 -10.92 -23.72 -0.28
C LEU A 114 -11.03 -22.52 -1.23
N ALA A 115 -12.23 -21.95 -1.40
CA ALA A 115 -12.41 -20.75 -2.23
C ALA A 115 -11.58 -19.56 -1.73
N LEU A 116 -11.53 -19.33 -0.41
CA LEU A 116 -10.68 -18.29 0.17
C LEU A 116 -9.18 -18.53 -0.11
N ASN A 117 -8.73 -19.78 -0.04
CA ASN A 117 -7.34 -20.12 -0.32
C ASN A 117 -7.00 -19.95 -1.82
N GLU A 118 -7.93 -20.24 -2.71
CA GLU A 118 -7.76 -20.01 -4.16
C GLU A 118 -7.66 -18.50 -4.44
N ILE A 119 -8.55 -17.68 -3.89
CA ILE A 119 -8.45 -16.21 -3.98
C ILE A 119 -7.11 -15.71 -3.47
N ALA A 120 -6.67 -16.20 -2.30
CA ALA A 120 -5.37 -15.80 -1.73
C ALA A 120 -4.18 -16.20 -2.60
N GLY A 121 -4.33 -17.23 -3.43
CA GLY A 121 -3.27 -17.68 -4.36
C GLY A 121 -3.18 -16.88 -5.65
N VAL A 122 -4.23 -16.16 -6.05
CA VAL A 122 -4.28 -15.43 -7.34
C VAL A 122 -4.43 -13.91 -7.18
N LEU A 123 -4.91 -13.43 -6.03
CA LEU A 123 -5.06 -12.01 -5.76
C LEU A 123 -3.68 -11.38 -5.49
N ASP A 124 -3.22 -10.56 -6.40
CA ASP A 124 -1.99 -9.79 -6.26
C ASP A 124 -2.24 -8.33 -5.80
N THR A 125 -1.13 -7.63 -5.49
CA THR A 125 -1.18 -6.24 -5.01
C THR A 125 -1.72 -5.27 -6.07
N GLY A 126 -1.43 -5.51 -7.35
CA GLY A 126 -1.90 -4.67 -8.46
C GLY A 126 -3.41 -4.76 -8.62
N SER A 127 -3.96 -5.98 -8.67
CA SER A 127 -5.40 -6.24 -8.73
C SER A 127 -6.12 -5.61 -7.52
N LEU A 128 -5.56 -5.73 -6.32
CA LEU A 128 -6.13 -5.10 -5.14
C LEU A 128 -6.12 -3.57 -5.21
N ALA A 129 -5.03 -2.96 -5.72
CA ALA A 129 -4.94 -1.51 -5.90
C ALA A 129 -6.00 -1.00 -6.88
N ASP A 130 -6.17 -1.70 -8.01
CA ASP A 130 -7.17 -1.36 -9.02
C ASP A 130 -8.60 -1.48 -8.50
N MET A 131 -8.93 -2.55 -7.80
CA MET A 131 -10.24 -2.70 -7.17
C MET A 131 -10.50 -1.60 -6.14
N ARG A 132 -9.52 -1.27 -5.30
CA ARG A 132 -9.64 -0.18 -4.32
C ARG A 132 -9.83 1.18 -4.98
N ARG A 133 -9.16 1.43 -6.10
CA ARG A 133 -9.33 2.68 -6.87
C ARG A 133 -10.77 2.78 -7.42
N GLN A 134 -11.31 1.73 -8.02
CA GLN A 134 -12.69 1.71 -8.51
C GLN A 134 -13.70 1.99 -7.39
N VAL A 135 -13.50 1.41 -6.21
CA VAL A 135 -14.35 1.68 -5.04
C VAL A 135 -14.20 3.14 -4.57
N ALA A 136 -13.00 3.71 -4.58
CA ALA A 136 -12.77 5.11 -4.24
C ALA A 136 -13.43 6.07 -5.25
N GLU A 137 -13.55 5.67 -6.51
CA GLU A 137 -14.27 6.37 -7.58
C GLU A 137 -15.81 6.20 -7.49
N GLY A 138 -16.29 5.45 -6.51
CA GLY A 138 -17.72 5.29 -6.22
C GLY A 138 -18.37 4.03 -6.81
N VAL A 139 -17.60 3.11 -7.38
CA VAL A 139 -18.15 1.83 -7.83
C VAL A 139 -18.47 0.96 -6.61
N GLU A 140 -19.60 0.27 -6.65
CA GLU A 140 -20.06 -0.57 -5.55
C GLU A 140 -19.09 -1.75 -5.32
N PRO A 141 -18.59 -2.00 -4.07
CA PRO A 141 -17.55 -3.00 -3.80
C PRO A 141 -17.90 -4.43 -4.25
N GLY A 142 -19.16 -4.84 -4.10
CA GLY A 142 -19.60 -6.17 -4.53
C GLY A 142 -19.56 -6.35 -6.06
N LEU A 143 -19.84 -5.28 -6.82
CA LEU A 143 -19.73 -5.29 -8.27
C LEU A 143 -18.26 -5.44 -8.70
N VAL A 144 -17.36 -4.66 -8.09
CA VAL A 144 -15.92 -4.74 -8.38
C VAL A 144 -15.37 -6.13 -8.08
N ALA A 145 -15.70 -6.67 -6.91
CA ALA A 145 -15.28 -8.01 -6.52
C ALA A 145 -15.86 -9.10 -7.44
N GLY A 146 -17.14 -8.97 -7.83
CA GLY A 146 -17.80 -9.89 -8.76
C GLY A 146 -17.12 -9.92 -10.13
N GLN A 147 -16.83 -8.76 -10.70
CA GLN A 147 -16.11 -8.64 -11.98
C GLN A 147 -14.73 -9.30 -11.92
N TRP A 148 -13.98 -9.04 -10.84
CA TRP A 148 -12.67 -9.66 -10.66
C TRP A 148 -12.77 -11.20 -10.55
N LEU A 149 -13.78 -11.73 -9.85
CA LEU A 149 -14.03 -13.18 -9.73
C LEU A 149 -14.45 -13.81 -11.06
N ASP A 150 -15.21 -13.10 -11.91
CA ASP A 150 -15.60 -13.57 -13.24
C ASP A 150 -14.36 -13.75 -14.16
N GLU A 151 -13.35 -12.88 -13.99
CA GLU A 151 -12.06 -12.97 -14.69
C GLU A 151 -11.12 -14.03 -14.10
N HIS A 152 -11.34 -14.41 -12.82
CA HIS A 152 -10.54 -15.38 -12.07
C HIS A 152 -11.44 -16.48 -11.51
N PRO A 153 -12.04 -17.33 -12.37
CA PRO A 153 -12.98 -18.34 -11.93
C PRO A 153 -12.32 -19.33 -10.96
N LEU A 154 -12.95 -19.49 -9.80
CA LEU A 154 -12.47 -20.44 -8.78
C LEU A 154 -12.74 -21.87 -9.22
N GLY A 155 -11.75 -22.76 -9.04
CA GLY A 155 -11.86 -24.19 -9.39
C GLY A 155 -12.73 -25.00 -8.43
N VAL A 156 -13.44 -24.37 -7.52
CA VAL A 156 -14.28 -25.01 -6.51
C VAL A 156 -15.61 -25.42 -7.12
N GLY A 157 -15.66 -26.56 -7.78
CA GLY A 157 -16.96 -27.02 -8.25
C GLY A 157 -16.97 -28.14 -9.29
N ASN A 158 -16.34 -29.25 -8.98
CA ASN A 158 -16.74 -30.56 -9.52
C ASN A 158 -16.62 -31.63 -8.46
#